data_7af0251a01897dbc6d78f56c4f5f1c9e
#
_entry.id   7af0251a01897dbc6d78f56c4f5f1c9e
#
_cell.length_a   1.000
_cell.length_b   1.000
_cell.length_c   1.000
_cell.angle_alpha   90.00
_cell.angle_beta   90.00
_cell.angle_gamma   90.00
#
_symmetry.space_group_name_H-M   'P 1'
#
loop_
_entity.id
_entity.type
_entity.pdbx_description
1 polymer ?
#
loop_
_entity_poly.entity_id
_entity_poly.type
_entity_poly.pdbx_seq_one_letter_code
_entity_poly.pdbx_strand_id
1 'polypeptide(L)'
;MKWLRGFLASLAALAATAAASAPAQERATFIRGARIFDGTGAPARVGNVLVRGDRIVAAGPGARAPKGSRIVDARGLTLIPGLHDLHTHLRAPGFDAPDDLPKAWASYLVNGVTAVNEFSVSAEMLAPIRAMTAPGRVPAPHLQLAVRLGVPGGHGTEYGWGRSFTLEAATPRAAHQAMARALPYRPGVIKVFADGWRYGRSASLNSMNQPTLAAIVEDAHASGIPVITHTVTLEGAKVAAAAGVDALGHGIGDFLVDDALIALMKANRTAYVPTLVVYEPQEGRAFLPAEWRRLRPPERAREEARTSPASPPESPRWTIMKENVRRLKAAGIRIGIGTDAGISGVYHGASTLREIGWLVKLGFTPAEALNAATQVSADILRQGAGHGRIAAGQRADLVLTGGRPDQNVADLHDVRRVFVAGREMPLERLARQLADDRPSPLPAQRMTGPIHSGAGPAGRTDLDTLPVEGTDPGFDHSHLDLAHAPGGRLLLMAGMGAAPKPFAELQLPLTRGAVELADASGFTGIAFEARGAGAYALWLNSYALHPRSWFRASFEAGEARREIRIPFAAFQSPLAEARLDPRRLRALLFRLEGEPGAAAWLELGNIHFYR
;
A
#
# COMPACT_ATOMS: atom_id res chain seq x y z
N MET A 1 64.02 6.35 37.45
CA MET A 1 63.15 7.52 37.28
C MET A 1 63.29 8.17 35.89
N LYS A 2 63.26 7.40 34.78
CA LYS A 2 63.30 7.94 33.39
C LYS A 2 62.23 7.33 32.48
N TRP A 3 61.30 6.57 33.03
CA TRP A 3 60.22 5.89 32.28
C TRP A 3 58.81 6.48 32.49
N LEU A 4 58.65 7.50 33.33
CA LEU A 4 57.34 8.10 33.60
C LEU A 4 57.08 9.44 32.87
N ARG A 5 57.98 9.93 32.05
CA ARG A 5 57.79 11.18 31.26
C ARG A 5 57.36 10.98 29.80
N GLY A 6 57.38 9.74 29.31
CA GLY A 6 56.95 9.43 27.93
C GLY A 6 55.45 9.16 27.75
N PHE A 7 54.70 8.90 28.83
CA PHE A 7 53.29 8.48 28.74
C PHE A 7 52.31 9.65 28.85
N LEU A 8 52.72 10.81 29.29
CA LEU A 8 51.86 12.00 29.44
C LEU A 8 51.87 12.92 28.20
N ALA A 9 52.81 12.77 27.28
CA ALA A 9 52.87 13.56 26.06
C ALA A 9 52.03 12.96 24.91
N SER A 10 51.67 11.67 24.97
CA SER A 10 50.88 10.97 23.93
C SER A 10 49.36 11.08 24.18
N LEU A 11 48.90 11.46 25.38
CA LEU A 11 47.47 11.67 25.63
C LEU A 11 46.96 13.08 25.30
N ALA A 12 47.86 14.05 25.13
CA ALA A 12 47.48 15.43 24.78
C ALA A 12 47.32 15.65 23.27
N ALA A 13 47.80 14.73 22.42
CA ALA A 13 47.72 14.84 20.97
C ALA A 13 46.46 14.13 20.34
N LEU A 14 45.70 13.33 21.12
CA LEU A 14 44.48 12.67 20.66
C LEU A 14 43.19 13.41 21.06
N ALA A 15 43.28 14.52 21.78
CA ALA A 15 42.10 15.29 22.18
C ALA A 15 41.73 16.47 21.25
N ALA A 16 42.42 16.62 20.13
CA ALA A 16 42.28 17.80 19.25
C ALA A 16 41.62 17.57 17.88
N THR A 17 40.99 16.39 17.61
CA THR A 17 40.38 16.16 16.29
C THR A 17 38.98 15.54 16.32
N ALA A 18 38.20 15.77 17.34
CA ALA A 18 36.77 15.53 17.34
C ALA A 18 35.99 16.84 17.50
N ALA A 19 36.29 17.83 16.67
CA ALA A 19 35.32 18.84 16.33
C ALA A 19 34.28 18.14 15.44
N ALA A 20 33.35 17.41 16.06
CA ALA A 20 32.13 16.99 15.39
C ALA A 20 31.52 18.25 14.80
N SER A 21 31.54 18.40 13.48
CA SER A 21 30.78 19.44 12.78
C SER A 21 29.36 19.36 13.30
N ALA A 22 28.94 20.37 14.07
CA ALA A 22 27.55 20.48 14.49
C ALA A 22 26.68 20.31 13.26
N PRO A 23 25.65 19.46 13.29
CA PRO A 23 24.79 19.27 12.12
C PRO A 23 24.32 20.67 11.70
N ALA A 24 24.52 21.00 10.42
CA ALA A 24 24.12 22.29 9.86
C ALA A 24 22.68 22.54 10.31
N GLN A 25 22.47 23.57 11.11
CA GLN A 25 21.18 23.84 11.74
C GLN A 25 20.14 23.99 10.62
N GLU A 26 19.26 23.03 10.51
CA GLU A 26 18.28 22.96 9.40
C GLU A 26 17.51 24.27 9.35
N ARG A 27 17.59 24.96 8.20
CA ARG A 27 17.00 26.28 8.02
C ARG A 27 15.50 26.22 8.24
N ALA A 28 14.99 26.95 9.23
CA ALA A 28 13.58 26.98 9.53
C ALA A 28 12.76 27.52 8.35
N THR A 29 11.57 26.98 8.12
CA THR A 29 10.60 27.48 7.14
C THR A 29 9.51 28.25 7.88
N PHE A 30 9.24 29.50 7.43
CA PHE A 30 8.20 30.35 7.99
C PHE A 30 7.14 30.63 6.94
N ILE A 31 5.95 30.06 7.14
CA ILE A 31 4.77 30.28 6.29
C ILE A 31 4.04 31.50 6.84
N ARG A 32 3.98 32.56 6.03
CA ARG A 32 3.53 33.89 6.47
C ARG A 32 2.15 34.23 5.93
N GLY A 33 1.24 34.65 6.82
CA GLY A 33 -0.02 35.30 6.48
C GLY A 33 -1.07 34.38 5.88
N ALA A 34 -0.98 33.08 6.12
CA ALA A 34 -1.98 32.11 5.66
C ALA A 34 -3.28 32.23 6.46
N ARG A 35 -4.40 31.93 5.82
CA ARG A 35 -5.65 31.57 6.49
C ARG A 35 -5.50 30.11 6.97
N ILE A 36 -5.42 29.87 8.27
CA ILE A 36 -5.11 28.56 8.86
C ILE A 36 -6.40 27.88 9.29
N PHE A 37 -6.74 26.74 8.65
CA PHE A 37 -7.66 25.74 9.17
C PHE A 37 -6.82 24.70 9.92
N ASP A 38 -6.96 24.60 11.24
CA ASP A 38 -6.02 23.85 12.07
C ASP A 38 -6.29 22.34 12.18
N GLY A 39 -7.33 21.84 11.49
CA GLY A 39 -7.74 20.44 11.50
C GLY A 39 -8.78 20.08 12.56
N THR A 40 -9.14 20.99 13.47
CA THR A 40 -10.11 20.71 14.56
C THR A 40 -11.58 20.85 14.16
N GLY A 41 -11.86 21.36 12.96
CA GLY A 41 -13.21 21.76 12.54
C GLY A 41 -13.58 23.17 12.96
N ALA A 42 -12.75 23.87 13.73
CA ALA A 42 -12.94 25.27 14.10
C ALA A 42 -12.76 26.19 12.88
N PRO A 43 -13.40 27.38 12.87
CA PRO A 43 -13.23 28.35 11.80
C PRO A 43 -11.77 28.76 11.58
N ALA A 44 -11.33 28.79 10.34
CA ALA A 44 -9.98 29.16 9.97
C ALA A 44 -9.67 30.63 10.30
N ARG A 45 -8.42 30.91 10.75
CA ARG A 45 -7.94 32.23 11.19
C ARG A 45 -6.66 32.61 10.46
N VAL A 46 -6.43 33.91 10.22
CA VAL A 46 -5.17 34.38 9.64
C VAL A 46 -4.04 34.29 10.65
N GLY A 47 -2.92 33.74 10.23
CA GLY A 47 -1.74 33.56 11.09
C GLY A 47 -0.50 33.12 10.31
N ASN A 48 0.50 32.73 11.06
CA ASN A 48 1.78 32.26 10.53
C ASN A 48 2.09 30.86 11.11
N VAL A 49 2.95 30.11 10.42
CA VAL A 49 3.44 28.82 10.91
C VAL A 49 4.95 28.77 10.79
N LEU A 50 5.62 28.43 11.88
CA LEU A 50 7.05 28.18 11.93
C LEU A 50 7.32 26.68 11.97
N VAL A 51 8.08 26.19 10.98
CA VAL A 51 8.49 24.79 10.85
C VAL A 51 10.00 24.70 11.04
N ARG A 52 10.47 23.72 11.83
CA ARG A 52 11.88 23.36 11.96
C ARG A 52 12.03 21.84 11.86
N GLY A 53 12.86 21.38 10.94
CA GLY A 53 12.93 19.97 10.62
C GLY A 53 11.54 19.45 10.20
N ASP A 54 11.09 18.37 10.82
CA ASP A 54 9.80 17.73 10.53
C ASP A 54 8.63 18.26 11.40
N ARG A 55 8.85 19.26 12.28
CA ARG A 55 7.87 19.71 13.29
C ARG A 55 7.43 21.15 13.12
N ILE A 56 6.18 21.39 13.46
CA ILE A 56 5.63 22.72 13.68
C ILE A 56 6.12 23.21 15.05
N VAL A 57 6.84 24.33 15.08
CA VAL A 57 7.36 24.94 16.30
C VAL A 57 6.34 25.93 16.88
N ALA A 58 5.68 26.69 16.02
CA ALA A 58 4.65 27.66 16.41
C ALA A 58 3.62 27.82 15.28
N ALA A 59 2.37 28.05 15.65
CA ALA A 59 1.28 28.36 14.73
C ALA A 59 0.39 29.47 15.31
N GLY A 60 -0.12 30.34 14.44
CA GLY A 60 -1.04 31.43 14.79
C GLY A 60 -0.45 32.84 14.59
N PRO A 61 -1.18 33.89 14.97
CA PRO A 61 -0.80 35.28 14.69
C PRO A 61 0.48 35.72 15.45
N GLY A 62 0.77 35.07 16.57
CA GLY A 62 1.97 35.33 17.41
C GLY A 62 3.26 34.70 16.90
N ALA A 63 3.22 33.76 15.93
CA ALA A 63 4.43 33.12 15.43
C ALA A 63 5.34 34.12 14.72
N ARG A 64 6.65 34.03 14.96
CA ARG A 64 7.69 34.92 14.43
C ARG A 64 8.75 34.13 13.67
N ALA A 65 9.29 34.71 12.61
CA ALA A 65 10.38 34.14 11.83
C ALA A 65 11.72 34.38 12.52
N PRO A 66 12.49 33.36 12.92
CA PRO A 66 13.88 33.52 13.29
C PRO A 66 14.72 34.10 12.13
N LYS A 67 15.82 34.79 12.44
CA LYS A 67 16.75 35.30 11.41
C LYS A 67 17.24 34.15 10.54
N GLY A 68 17.27 34.37 9.24
CA GLY A 68 17.72 33.34 8.29
C GLY A 68 16.66 32.30 7.90
N SER A 69 15.40 32.40 8.40
CA SER A 69 14.32 31.52 7.98
C SER A 69 14.04 31.65 6.47
N ARG A 70 13.67 30.54 5.83
CA ARG A 70 13.04 30.54 4.52
C ARG A 70 11.61 31.06 4.66
N ILE A 71 11.28 32.13 3.96
CA ILE A 71 9.93 32.69 3.99
C ILE A 71 9.10 32.12 2.84
N VAL A 72 7.93 31.57 3.18
CA VAL A 72 6.88 31.17 2.24
C VAL A 72 5.73 32.16 2.39
N ASP A 73 5.55 33.04 1.43
CA ASP A 73 4.41 33.97 1.43
C ASP A 73 3.13 33.21 1.09
N ALA A 74 2.19 33.18 2.01
CA ALA A 74 0.93 32.45 1.90
C ALA A 74 -0.30 33.38 2.04
N ARG A 75 -0.10 34.69 1.88
CA ARG A 75 -1.20 35.66 1.89
C ARG A 75 -2.19 35.35 0.76
N GLY A 76 -3.48 35.33 1.07
CA GLY A 76 -4.54 34.96 0.13
C GLY A 76 -4.73 33.45 -0.08
N LEU A 77 -3.89 32.61 0.57
CA LEU A 77 -4.01 31.15 0.54
C LEU A 77 -4.54 30.61 1.86
N THR A 78 -5.15 29.42 1.80
CA THR A 78 -5.55 28.66 2.99
C THR A 78 -4.54 27.56 3.25
N LEU A 79 -4.06 27.46 4.49
CA LEU A 79 -3.20 26.40 4.98
C LEU A 79 -4.05 25.40 5.75
N ILE A 80 -4.00 24.14 5.36
CA ILE A 80 -4.67 23.01 6.02
C ILE A 80 -3.65 21.95 6.41
N PRO A 81 -3.94 21.06 7.38
CA PRO A 81 -3.14 19.85 7.58
C PRO A 81 -3.14 18.99 6.31
N GLY A 82 -2.12 18.18 6.13
CA GLY A 82 -2.09 17.20 5.06
C GLY A 82 -3.25 16.21 5.16
N LEU A 83 -3.83 15.87 4.02
CA LEU A 83 -4.97 14.95 3.94
C LEU A 83 -4.53 13.50 4.13
N HIS A 84 -5.41 12.68 4.68
CA HIS A 84 -5.23 11.24 4.87
C HIS A 84 -6.17 10.45 3.95
N ASP A 85 -5.70 9.29 3.47
CA ASP A 85 -6.50 8.25 2.86
C ASP A 85 -6.27 6.92 3.59
N LEU A 86 -7.26 6.48 4.36
CA LEU A 86 -7.13 5.34 5.26
C LEU A 86 -7.31 3.98 4.58
N HIS A 87 -7.57 3.96 3.27
CA HIS A 87 -7.83 2.71 2.56
C HIS A 87 -7.41 2.80 1.09
N THR A 88 -6.24 2.26 0.77
CA THR A 88 -5.69 2.32 -0.58
C THR A 88 -5.02 1.00 -0.99
N HIS A 89 -4.87 0.83 -2.29
CA HIS A 89 -4.23 -0.32 -2.92
C HIS A 89 -3.25 0.15 -3.99
N LEU A 90 -1.97 -0.13 -3.81
CA LEU A 90 -0.95 0.10 -4.83
C LEU A 90 -0.96 -0.98 -5.93
N ARG A 91 -1.94 -1.89 -5.90
CA ARG A 91 -2.12 -2.99 -6.84
C ARG A 91 -0.85 -3.80 -7.07
N ALA A 92 -0.27 -4.24 -5.97
CA ALA A 92 0.77 -5.24 -5.99
C ALA A 92 0.20 -6.59 -5.48
N PRO A 93 -0.84 -7.14 -6.11
CA PRO A 93 -1.34 -8.44 -5.74
C PRO A 93 -0.29 -9.47 -6.10
N GLY A 94 0.15 -10.23 -5.10
CA GLY A 94 1.23 -11.18 -5.30
C GLY A 94 2.49 -10.48 -5.82
N PHE A 95 3.05 -11.02 -6.89
CA PHE A 95 4.21 -10.45 -7.59
C PHE A 95 3.86 -10.03 -9.02
N ASP A 96 2.60 -9.98 -9.37
CA ASP A 96 2.15 -9.20 -10.52
C ASP A 96 2.73 -7.80 -10.34
N ALA A 97 3.40 -7.31 -11.40
CA ALA A 97 4.14 -6.07 -11.33
C ALA A 97 3.35 -5.00 -10.55
N PRO A 98 3.87 -4.49 -9.43
CA PRO A 98 3.23 -3.39 -8.77
C PRO A 98 3.04 -2.27 -9.78
N ASP A 99 1.94 -1.55 -9.66
CA ASP A 99 1.78 -0.29 -10.36
C ASP A 99 3.05 0.56 -10.18
N ASP A 100 3.25 1.51 -11.05
CA ASP A 100 4.33 2.48 -10.93
C ASP A 100 4.20 3.19 -9.57
N LEU A 101 4.84 2.64 -8.53
CA LEU A 101 4.78 3.14 -7.16
C LEU A 101 5.09 4.64 -7.06
N PRO A 102 6.18 5.16 -7.71
CA PRO A 102 6.45 6.59 -7.72
C PRO A 102 5.32 7.44 -8.30
N LYS A 103 4.64 6.97 -9.36
CA LYS A 103 3.48 7.69 -9.92
C LYS A 103 2.25 7.63 -9.01
N ALA A 104 1.98 6.48 -8.38
CA ALA A 104 0.91 6.39 -7.40
C ALA A 104 1.12 7.38 -6.25
N TRP A 105 2.35 7.44 -5.69
CA TRP A 105 2.68 8.41 -4.63
C TRP A 105 2.63 9.86 -5.11
N ALA A 106 3.12 10.13 -6.32
CA ALA A 106 3.02 11.46 -6.92
C ALA A 106 1.55 11.91 -7.05
N SER A 107 0.63 11.00 -7.43
CA SER A 107 -0.80 11.29 -7.51
C SER A 107 -1.40 11.71 -6.18
N TYR A 108 -1.01 11.10 -5.07
CA TYR A 108 -1.42 11.54 -3.73
C TYR A 108 -0.89 12.93 -3.42
N LEU A 109 0.41 13.15 -3.60
CA LEU A 109 1.06 14.41 -3.23
C LEU A 109 0.51 15.61 -4.01
N VAL A 110 0.28 15.48 -5.33
CA VAL A 110 -0.28 16.60 -6.12
C VAL A 110 -1.72 16.93 -5.75
N ASN A 111 -2.42 16.02 -5.09
CA ASN A 111 -3.76 16.22 -4.54
C ASN A 111 -3.77 16.59 -3.05
N GLY A 112 -2.61 16.86 -2.44
CA GLY A 112 -2.52 17.27 -1.03
C GLY A 112 -2.70 16.14 -0.02
N VAL A 113 -2.70 14.87 -0.47
CA VAL A 113 -2.76 13.70 0.40
C VAL A 113 -1.35 13.38 0.87
N THR A 114 -1.10 13.50 2.17
CA THR A 114 0.24 13.35 2.77
C THR A 114 0.39 12.09 3.60
N ALA A 115 -0.68 11.34 3.82
CA ALA A 115 -0.65 10.06 4.53
C ALA A 115 -1.64 9.08 3.91
N VAL A 116 -1.24 7.82 3.72
CA VAL A 116 -2.08 6.76 3.15
C VAL A 116 -1.86 5.43 3.87
N ASN A 117 -2.92 4.64 3.99
CA ASN A 117 -2.84 3.25 4.41
C ASN A 117 -2.83 2.35 3.18
N GLU A 118 -1.81 1.54 3.04
CA GLU A 118 -1.61 0.66 1.89
C GLU A 118 -1.91 -0.79 2.26
N PHE A 119 -2.90 -1.39 1.59
CA PHE A 119 -3.44 -2.71 1.91
C PHE A 119 -3.15 -3.80 0.85
N SER A 120 -2.41 -3.48 -0.21
CA SER A 120 -2.09 -4.44 -1.30
C SER A 120 -0.59 -4.68 -1.46
N VAL A 121 0.15 -4.72 -0.36
CA VAL A 121 1.56 -5.09 -0.33
C VAL A 121 1.75 -6.34 0.51
N SER A 122 2.69 -7.20 0.13
CA SER A 122 3.11 -8.33 0.98
C SER A 122 4.01 -7.83 2.11
N ALA A 123 4.14 -8.61 3.17
CA ALA A 123 5.02 -8.28 4.29
C ALA A 123 6.48 -8.05 3.86
N GLU A 124 6.96 -8.82 2.87
CA GLU A 124 8.31 -8.68 2.31
C GLU A 124 8.56 -7.34 1.60
N MET A 125 7.51 -6.65 1.14
CA MET A 125 7.62 -5.35 0.47
C MET A 125 7.80 -4.18 1.46
N LEU A 126 7.46 -4.36 2.75
CA LEU A 126 7.40 -3.26 3.71
C LEU A 126 8.76 -2.55 3.89
N ALA A 127 9.82 -3.31 4.11
CA ALA A 127 11.15 -2.73 4.34
C ALA A 127 11.72 -2.06 3.06
N PRO A 128 11.69 -2.67 1.87
CA PRO A 128 12.12 -2.02 0.64
C PRO A 128 11.34 -0.74 0.30
N ILE A 129 10.01 -0.73 0.47
CA ILE A 129 9.20 0.47 0.24
C ILE A 129 9.61 1.59 1.20
N ARG A 130 9.79 1.30 2.50
CA ARG A 130 10.29 2.30 3.46
C ARG A 130 11.66 2.83 3.08
N ALA A 131 12.57 1.97 2.64
CA ALA A 131 13.90 2.39 2.17
C ALA A 131 13.81 3.30 0.93
N MET A 132 12.92 2.98 -0.01
CA MET A 132 12.71 3.76 -1.23
C MET A 132 12.08 5.13 -0.95
N THR A 133 11.22 5.24 0.06
CA THR A 133 10.53 6.48 0.45
C THR A 133 11.27 7.24 1.56
N ALA A 134 12.43 6.78 1.98
CA ALA A 134 13.26 7.49 2.96
C ALA A 134 13.54 8.94 2.51
N PRO A 135 13.71 9.88 3.46
CA PRO A 135 13.92 11.29 3.16
C PRO A 135 15.02 11.55 2.12
N GLY A 136 14.69 12.32 1.08
CA GLY A 136 15.62 12.66 -0.02
C GLY A 136 15.68 11.64 -1.15
N ARG A 137 14.98 10.51 -1.06
CA ARG A 137 14.84 9.52 -2.14
C ARG A 137 13.59 9.81 -2.98
N VAL A 138 12.68 8.85 -3.14
CA VAL A 138 11.45 9.05 -3.92
C VAL A 138 10.43 9.84 -3.08
N PRO A 139 9.89 10.97 -3.60
CA PRO A 139 8.81 11.69 -2.93
C PRO A 139 7.58 10.79 -2.74
N ALA A 140 7.11 10.71 -1.52
CA ALA A 140 5.94 9.90 -1.16
C ALA A 140 5.17 10.53 0.00
N PRO A 141 3.88 10.25 0.18
CA PRO A 141 3.17 10.49 1.43
C PRO A 141 3.73 9.59 2.54
N HIS A 142 3.35 9.82 3.78
CA HIS A 142 3.58 8.86 4.85
C HIS A 142 2.79 7.58 4.55
N LEU A 143 3.49 6.44 4.52
CA LEU A 143 2.89 5.15 4.20
C LEU A 143 2.69 4.34 5.49
N GLN A 144 1.44 4.04 5.82
CA GLN A 144 1.06 3.03 6.78
C GLN A 144 0.88 1.72 6.02
N LEU A 145 1.96 0.94 5.95
CA LEU A 145 2.00 -0.32 5.23
C LEU A 145 1.39 -1.43 6.09
N ALA A 146 0.43 -2.14 5.55
CA ALA A 146 -0.27 -3.19 6.27
C ALA A 146 0.37 -4.56 6.12
N VAL A 147 0.17 -5.41 7.13
CA VAL A 147 0.13 -6.87 6.96
C VAL A 147 -1.33 -7.30 6.99
N ARG A 148 -1.67 -8.24 6.12
CA ARG A 148 -3.05 -8.69 5.89
C ARG A 148 -3.30 -10.01 6.57
N LEU A 149 -4.47 -10.13 7.22
CA LEU A 149 -4.99 -11.37 7.77
C LEU A 149 -6.40 -11.66 7.24
N GLY A 150 -6.71 -12.94 7.06
CA GLY A 150 -8.01 -13.42 6.60
C GLY A 150 -8.27 -14.84 7.08
N VAL A 151 -9.39 -15.41 6.66
CA VAL A 151 -9.70 -16.82 6.92
C VAL A 151 -9.51 -17.64 5.65
N PRO A 152 -9.16 -18.92 5.74
CA PRO A 152 -9.13 -19.80 4.58
C PRO A 152 -10.48 -19.79 3.84
N GLY A 153 -10.45 -19.62 2.51
CA GLY A 153 -11.66 -19.52 1.69
C GLY A 153 -12.51 -18.27 1.97
N GLY A 154 -11.94 -17.25 2.60
CA GLY A 154 -12.55 -15.95 2.83
C GLY A 154 -12.12 -14.92 1.80
N HIS A 155 -12.72 -13.71 1.89
CA HIS A 155 -12.25 -12.58 1.07
C HIS A 155 -10.79 -12.23 1.39
N GLY A 156 -10.01 -11.97 0.34
CA GLY A 156 -8.58 -11.66 0.45
C GLY A 156 -7.66 -12.88 0.42
N THR A 157 -8.22 -14.10 0.47
CA THR A 157 -7.49 -15.37 0.31
C THR A 157 -7.87 -16.14 -0.97
N GLU A 158 -8.95 -15.74 -1.63
CA GLU A 158 -9.53 -16.39 -2.82
C GLU A 158 -8.81 -16.11 -4.14
N TYR A 159 -7.76 -15.30 -4.15
CA TYR A 159 -7.15 -14.83 -5.41
C TYR A 159 -5.94 -15.63 -5.89
N GLY A 160 -5.56 -16.70 -5.20
CA GLY A 160 -4.39 -17.49 -5.59
C GLY A 160 -3.04 -16.76 -5.45
N TRP A 161 -2.96 -15.72 -4.61
CA TRP A 161 -1.74 -14.93 -4.42
C TRP A 161 -0.76 -15.53 -3.41
N GLY A 162 -1.01 -16.75 -2.97
CA GLY A 162 -0.19 -17.45 -2.00
C GLY A 162 -0.46 -17.04 -0.54
N ARG A 163 -0.16 -17.97 0.36
CA ARG A 163 -0.38 -17.84 1.81
C ARG A 163 0.50 -16.77 2.48
N SER A 164 1.54 -16.30 1.79
CA SER A 164 2.45 -15.25 2.30
C SER A 164 1.92 -13.83 2.10
N PHE A 165 0.94 -13.65 1.21
CA PHE A 165 0.36 -12.33 0.93
C PHE A 165 -0.75 -11.96 1.91
N THR A 166 -1.63 -12.91 2.26
CA THR A 166 -2.61 -12.79 3.34
C THR A 166 -2.38 -13.93 4.31
N LEU A 167 -2.08 -13.61 5.57
CA LEU A 167 -1.88 -14.63 6.60
C LEU A 167 -3.23 -15.18 7.04
N GLU A 168 -3.39 -16.49 7.02
CA GLU A 168 -4.65 -17.15 7.33
C GLU A 168 -4.76 -17.48 8.82
N ALA A 169 -5.94 -17.23 9.40
CA ALA A 169 -6.27 -17.55 10.78
C ALA A 169 -7.75 -17.89 10.93
N ALA A 170 -8.07 -19.15 11.27
CA ALA A 170 -9.43 -19.62 11.49
C ALA A 170 -9.80 -19.76 12.97
N THR A 171 -8.81 -19.70 13.88
CA THR A 171 -8.98 -19.87 15.34
C THR A 171 -8.13 -18.83 16.09
N PRO A 172 -8.44 -18.52 17.36
CA PRO A 172 -7.61 -17.61 18.17
C PRO A 172 -6.13 -18.03 18.24
N ARG A 173 -5.85 -19.33 18.39
CA ARG A 173 -4.48 -19.84 18.38
C ARG A 173 -3.77 -19.55 17.04
N ALA A 174 -4.44 -19.79 15.92
CA ALA A 174 -3.89 -19.48 14.60
C ALA A 174 -3.70 -17.97 14.41
N ALA A 175 -4.58 -17.13 14.98
CA ALA A 175 -4.46 -15.69 14.98
C ALA A 175 -3.18 -15.23 15.70
N HIS A 176 -2.91 -15.70 16.91
CA HIS A 176 -1.67 -15.39 17.63
C HIS A 176 -0.43 -15.85 16.84
N GLN A 177 -0.47 -17.04 16.22
CA GLN A 177 0.63 -17.52 15.37
C GLN A 177 0.83 -16.63 14.13
N ALA A 178 -0.23 -16.21 13.48
CA ALA A 178 -0.17 -15.29 12.34
C ALA A 178 0.37 -13.91 12.74
N MET A 179 -0.07 -13.37 13.87
CA MET A 179 0.43 -12.11 14.42
C MET A 179 1.91 -12.20 14.81
N ALA A 180 2.35 -13.30 15.43
CA ALA A 180 3.78 -13.53 15.71
C ALA A 180 4.65 -13.51 14.44
N ARG A 181 4.10 -13.94 13.28
CA ARG A 181 4.77 -13.84 11.98
C ARG A 181 4.69 -12.44 11.36
N ALA A 182 3.61 -11.69 11.63
CA ALA A 182 3.38 -10.35 11.08
C ALA A 182 4.21 -9.26 11.76
N LEU A 183 4.29 -9.28 13.09
CA LEU A 183 4.88 -8.20 13.90
C LEU A 183 6.37 -7.91 13.60
N PRO A 184 7.24 -8.90 13.30
CA PRO A 184 8.63 -8.63 12.91
C PRO A 184 8.80 -7.71 11.68
N TYR A 185 7.82 -7.66 10.79
CA TYR A 185 7.80 -6.74 9.65
C TYR A 185 7.46 -5.31 10.03
N ARG A 186 7.09 -5.06 11.29
CA ARG A 186 6.71 -3.75 11.85
C ARG A 186 5.64 -3.06 11.02
N PRO A 187 4.47 -3.68 10.78
CA PRO A 187 3.38 -3.05 10.05
C PRO A 187 2.92 -1.76 10.76
N GLY A 188 2.50 -0.77 9.99
CA GLY A 188 1.89 0.45 10.52
C GLY A 188 0.40 0.28 10.84
N VAL A 189 -0.22 -0.76 10.27
CA VAL A 189 -1.62 -1.12 10.44
C VAL A 189 -1.80 -2.60 10.16
N ILE A 190 -2.73 -3.25 10.85
CA ILE A 190 -3.19 -4.59 10.51
C ILE A 190 -4.49 -4.47 9.69
N LYS A 191 -4.50 -5.07 8.50
CA LYS A 191 -5.70 -5.19 7.67
C LYS A 191 -6.30 -6.58 7.86
N VAL A 192 -7.57 -6.65 8.26
CA VAL A 192 -8.28 -7.93 8.40
C VAL A 192 -9.45 -7.99 7.41
N PHE A 193 -9.61 -9.14 6.79
CA PHE A 193 -10.80 -9.50 6.02
C PHE A 193 -11.73 -10.30 6.94
N ALA A 194 -12.55 -9.58 7.71
CA ALA A 194 -13.42 -10.19 8.71
C ALA A 194 -14.76 -10.66 8.11
N ASP A 195 -15.24 -9.96 7.09
CA ASP A 195 -16.49 -10.26 6.40
C ASP A 195 -16.19 -10.96 5.07
N GLY A 196 -16.75 -12.14 4.88
CA GLY A 196 -16.59 -12.94 3.67
C GLY A 196 -17.43 -12.45 2.50
N TRP A 197 -18.39 -11.56 2.74
CA TRP A 197 -19.29 -11.11 1.68
C TRP A 197 -18.60 -10.13 0.73
N ARG A 198 -18.58 -10.47 -0.54
CA ARG A 198 -17.94 -9.67 -1.58
C ARG A 198 -18.99 -9.06 -2.49
N TYR A 199 -19.51 -7.88 -2.13
CA TYR A 199 -20.36 -7.05 -3.01
C TYR A 199 -21.56 -7.79 -3.64
N GLY A 200 -22.09 -8.82 -2.97
CA GLY A 200 -23.18 -9.65 -3.50
C GLY A 200 -22.80 -10.62 -4.61
N ARG A 201 -21.49 -10.77 -4.89
CA ARG A 201 -21.00 -11.68 -5.92
C ARG A 201 -20.70 -13.10 -5.41
N SER A 202 -20.57 -13.29 -4.11
CA SER A 202 -20.22 -14.58 -3.53
C SER A 202 -20.69 -14.65 -2.08
N ALA A 203 -21.89 -15.17 -1.86
CA ALA A 203 -22.42 -15.43 -0.51
C ALA A 203 -21.74 -16.60 0.20
N SER A 204 -20.86 -17.33 -0.49
CA SER A 204 -20.22 -18.56 -0.01
C SER A 204 -18.83 -18.36 0.58
N LEU A 205 -18.31 -17.14 0.65
CA LEU A 205 -17.01 -16.87 1.29
C LEU A 205 -17.12 -17.00 2.82
N ASN A 206 -16.07 -17.56 3.41
CA ASN A 206 -15.98 -17.69 4.87
C ASN A 206 -15.77 -16.31 5.52
N SER A 207 -16.41 -16.10 6.66
CA SER A 207 -16.21 -14.92 7.52
C SER A 207 -15.44 -15.30 8.78
N MET A 208 -14.66 -14.36 9.32
CA MET A 208 -13.92 -14.54 10.56
C MET A 208 -14.85 -14.44 11.76
N ASN A 209 -14.76 -15.39 12.70
CA ASN A 209 -15.51 -15.32 13.94
C ASN A 209 -14.92 -14.29 14.91
N GLN A 210 -15.75 -13.80 15.83
CA GLN A 210 -15.38 -12.77 16.81
C GLN A 210 -14.17 -13.16 17.69
N PRO A 211 -14.07 -14.39 18.27
CA PRO A 211 -12.89 -14.74 19.10
C PRO A 211 -11.56 -14.72 18.34
N THR A 212 -11.57 -15.15 17.08
CA THR A 212 -10.36 -15.11 16.23
C THR A 212 -9.95 -13.65 15.93
N LEU A 213 -10.91 -12.81 15.59
CA LEU A 213 -10.67 -11.39 15.34
C LEU A 213 -10.21 -10.66 16.61
N ALA A 214 -10.81 -10.96 17.77
CA ALA A 214 -10.39 -10.40 19.05
C ALA A 214 -8.94 -10.73 19.40
N ALA A 215 -8.46 -11.96 19.13
CA ALA A 215 -7.07 -12.34 19.33
C ALA A 215 -6.11 -11.54 18.42
N ILE A 216 -6.50 -11.26 17.17
CA ILE A 216 -5.71 -10.37 16.28
C ILE A 216 -5.65 -8.95 16.86
N VAL A 217 -6.79 -8.41 17.32
CA VAL A 217 -6.90 -7.07 17.90
C VAL A 217 -6.03 -6.96 19.16
N GLU A 218 -6.08 -7.96 20.04
CA GLU A 218 -5.28 -8.01 21.26
C GLU A 218 -3.78 -7.88 20.97
N ASP A 219 -3.24 -8.73 20.09
CA ASP A 219 -1.81 -8.71 19.73
C ASP A 219 -1.39 -7.42 19.02
N ALA A 220 -2.24 -6.90 18.13
CA ALA A 220 -2.00 -5.64 17.42
C ALA A 220 -1.96 -4.47 18.40
N HIS A 221 -2.96 -4.37 19.29
CA HIS A 221 -3.06 -3.30 20.28
C HIS A 221 -1.94 -3.36 21.32
N ALA A 222 -1.52 -4.56 21.75
CA ALA A 222 -0.36 -4.74 22.62
C ALA A 222 0.93 -4.17 21.97
N SER A 223 0.98 -4.14 20.63
CA SER A 223 2.08 -3.57 19.84
C SER A 223 1.83 -2.11 19.42
N GLY A 224 0.73 -1.48 19.86
CA GLY A 224 0.37 -0.12 19.49
C GLY A 224 -0.11 0.05 18.03
N ILE A 225 -0.46 -1.04 17.35
CA ILE A 225 -0.82 -1.07 15.93
C ILE A 225 -2.36 -1.08 15.79
N PRO A 226 -2.95 -0.16 14.99
CA PRO A 226 -4.38 -0.16 14.72
C PRO A 226 -4.80 -1.33 13.82
N VAL A 227 -6.07 -1.76 13.97
CA VAL A 227 -6.70 -2.81 13.14
C VAL A 227 -7.85 -2.21 12.35
N ILE A 228 -7.81 -2.36 11.02
CA ILE A 228 -8.88 -1.95 10.10
C ILE A 228 -9.39 -3.18 9.35
N THR A 229 -10.73 -3.34 9.31
CA THR A 229 -11.36 -4.49 8.66
C THR A 229 -11.86 -4.17 7.25
N HIS A 230 -12.01 -5.21 6.43
CA HIS A 230 -12.97 -5.24 5.34
C HIS A 230 -14.32 -5.70 5.92
N THR A 231 -15.38 -4.90 5.78
CA THR A 231 -16.69 -5.19 6.39
C THR A 231 -17.79 -4.51 5.57
N VAL A 232 -18.64 -5.28 4.91
CA VAL A 232 -19.69 -4.78 4.00
C VAL A 232 -21.11 -5.19 4.40
N THR A 233 -21.24 -6.01 5.46
CA THR A 233 -22.52 -6.46 6.01
C THR A 233 -22.76 -5.94 7.43
N LEU A 234 -24.02 -5.80 7.82
CA LEU A 234 -24.40 -5.37 9.17
C LEU A 234 -23.92 -6.38 10.23
N GLU A 235 -24.06 -7.68 9.95
CA GLU A 235 -23.64 -8.72 10.89
C GLU A 235 -22.10 -8.77 11.03
N GLY A 236 -21.37 -8.72 9.91
CA GLY A 236 -19.91 -8.62 9.93
C GLY A 236 -19.43 -7.40 10.69
N ALA A 237 -20.13 -6.26 10.55
CA ALA A 237 -19.83 -5.04 11.29
C ALA A 237 -20.02 -5.20 12.81
N LYS A 238 -21.07 -5.91 13.26
CA LYS A 238 -21.26 -6.22 14.68
C LYS A 238 -20.16 -7.10 15.23
N VAL A 239 -19.80 -8.17 14.50
CA VAL A 239 -18.66 -9.05 14.86
C VAL A 239 -17.36 -8.24 15.00
N ALA A 240 -17.07 -7.39 14.02
CA ALA A 240 -15.86 -6.60 14.02
C ALA A 240 -15.83 -5.53 15.13
N ALA A 241 -16.94 -4.81 15.33
CA ALA A 241 -17.05 -3.82 16.40
C ALA A 241 -16.95 -4.48 17.78
N ALA A 242 -17.59 -5.66 17.98
CA ALA A 242 -17.50 -6.41 19.23
C ALA A 242 -16.10 -6.96 19.53
N ALA A 243 -15.31 -7.26 18.49
CA ALA A 243 -13.91 -7.65 18.62
C ALA A 243 -12.97 -6.47 18.94
N GLY A 244 -13.44 -5.22 18.88
CA GLY A 244 -12.68 -4.03 19.25
C GLY A 244 -11.76 -3.48 18.17
N VAL A 245 -12.08 -3.67 16.90
CA VAL A 245 -11.30 -3.07 15.80
C VAL A 245 -11.35 -1.54 15.83
N ASP A 246 -10.29 -0.87 15.35
CA ASP A 246 -10.20 0.60 15.34
C ASP A 246 -11.13 1.22 14.29
N ALA A 247 -11.32 0.56 13.14
CA ALA A 247 -12.26 1.02 12.12
C ALA A 247 -12.86 -0.11 11.29
N LEU A 248 -14.13 0.08 10.92
CA LEU A 248 -14.81 -0.68 9.88
C LEU A 248 -14.50 -0.04 8.53
N GLY A 249 -13.92 -0.80 7.63
CA GLY A 249 -13.66 -0.38 6.25
C GLY A 249 -14.76 -0.84 5.32
N HIS A 250 -15.12 0.03 4.39
CA HIS A 250 -16.18 -0.08 3.38
C HIS A 250 -17.60 0.23 3.85
N GLY A 251 -18.44 0.49 2.86
CA GLY A 251 -19.85 0.77 3.04
C GLY A 251 -20.64 -0.48 3.44
N ILE A 252 -21.33 -0.44 4.59
CA ILE A 252 -22.33 -1.44 4.94
C ILE A 252 -23.53 -1.25 4.00
N GLY A 253 -23.81 -2.23 3.15
CA GLY A 253 -24.73 -2.06 2.03
C GLY A 253 -25.85 -3.10 1.94
N ASP A 254 -25.97 -4.03 2.88
CA ASP A 254 -27.02 -5.03 2.95
C ASP A 254 -28.22 -4.53 3.75
N PHE A 255 -28.00 -3.96 4.94
CA PHE A 255 -29.02 -3.45 5.85
C PHE A 255 -28.67 -2.08 6.40
N LEU A 256 -29.69 -1.37 6.89
CA LEU A 256 -29.48 -0.15 7.66
C LEU A 256 -28.86 -0.49 9.01
N VAL A 257 -27.86 0.30 9.42
CA VAL A 257 -27.26 0.16 10.75
C VAL A 257 -28.30 0.33 11.84
N ASP A 258 -28.23 -0.53 12.84
CA ASP A 258 -29.13 -0.55 13.98
C ASP A 258 -28.47 -0.05 15.27
N ASP A 259 -29.29 0.14 16.32
CA ASP A 259 -28.80 0.63 17.62
C ASP A 259 -27.79 -0.31 18.28
N ALA A 260 -27.87 -1.62 18.00
CA ALA A 260 -26.93 -2.59 18.54
C ALA A 260 -25.50 -2.37 17.97
N LEU A 261 -25.38 -2.19 16.65
CA LEU A 261 -24.08 -1.85 16.05
C LEU A 261 -23.57 -0.50 16.57
N ILE A 262 -24.42 0.53 16.63
CA ILE A 262 -24.05 1.85 17.12
C ILE A 262 -23.53 1.76 18.57
N ALA A 263 -24.20 0.98 19.44
CA ALA A 263 -23.79 0.77 20.83
C ALA A 263 -22.39 0.08 20.89
N LEU A 264 -22.17 -0.97 20.10
CA LEU A 264 -20.88 -1.67 20.01
C LEU A 264 -19.76 -0.73 19.54
N MET A 265 -20.01 0.07 18.49
CA MET A 265 -19.03 1.02 17.97
C MET A 265 -18.69 2.11 19.00
N LYS A 266 -19.65 2.59 19.76
CA LYS A 266 -19.41 3.55 20.85
C LYS A 266 -18.61 2.93 21.99
N ALA A 267 -18.99 1.74 22.45
CA ALA A 267 -18.34 1.04 23.55
C ALA A 267 -16.84 0.77 23.25
N ASN A 268 -16.53 0.35 22.03
CA ASN A 268 -15.18 0.01 21.61
C ASN A 268 -14.47 1.15 20.86
N ARG A 269 -15.09 2.33 20.74
CA ARG A 269 -14.57 3.49 20.01
C ARG A 269 -14.21 3.16 18.54
N THR A 270 -14.90 2.19 17.95
CA THR A 270 -14.72 1.80 16.54
C THR A 270 -15.19 2.92 15.64
N ALA A 271 -14.35 3.31 14.68
CA ALA A 271 -14.65 4.32 13.67
C ALA A 271 -15.19 3.69 12.38
N TYR A 272 -15.59 4.53 11.43
CA TYR A 272 -16.10 4.11 10.14
C TYR A 272 -15.33 4.76 9.00
N VAL A 273 -14.93 3.98 7.98
CA VAL A 273 -14.24 4.42 6.78
C VAL A 273 -15.02 3.89 5.57
N PRO A 274 -16.02 4.61 5.07
CA PRO A 274 -17.05 4.08 4.17
C PRO A 274 -16.56 3.78 2.76
N THR A 275 -15.48 4.37 2.28
CA THR A 275 -14.96 4.22 0.91
C THR A 275 -16.05 4.35 -0.16
N LEU A 276 -16.88 5.40 -0.08
CA LEU A 276 -18.05 5.59 -0.94
C LEU A 276 -17.72 5.61 -2.42
N VAL A 277 -16.56 6.16 -2.78
CA VAL A 277 -16.15 6.33 -4.19
C VAL A 277 -15.98 5.01 -4.94
N VAL A 278 -15.70 3.89 -4.26
CA VAL A 278 -15.61 2.57 -4.90
C VAL A 278 -16.98 1.99 -5.22
N TYR A 279 -18.02 2.43 -4.51
CA TYR A 279 -19.42 2.00 -4.71
C TYR A 279 -20.24 2.99 -5.53
N GLU A 280 -19.72 4.19 -5.72
CA GLU A 280 -20.39 5.19 -6.54
C GLU A 280 -20.64 4.64 -7.95
N PRO A 281 -21.88 4.78 -8.49
CA PRO A 281 -22.16 4.36 -9.87
C PRO A 281 -21.14 4.97 -10.84
N GLN A 282 -20.48 4.13 -11.62
CA GLN A 282 -19.41 4.58 -12.52
C GLN A 282 -19.96 5.05 -13.87
N GLU A 283 -21.09 4.51 -14.29
CA GLU A 283 -21.77 4.95 -15.51
C GLU A 283 -22.41 6.32 -15.29
N GLY A 284 -22.20 7.23 -16.21
CA GLY A 284 -22.70 8.60 -16.10
C GLY A 284 -22.06 9.44 -14.98
N ARG A 285 -20.94 8.98 -14.40
CA ARG A 285 -20.21 9.72 -13.36
C ARG A 285 -19.72 11.06 -13.90
N ALA A 286 -20.16 12.14 -13.27
CA ALA A 286 -19.68 13.49 -13.58
C ALA A 286 -18.42 13.81 -12.79
N PHE A 287 -17.47 14.43 -13.45
CA PHE A 287 -16.24 14.98 -12.86
C PHE A 287 -16.27 16.51 -12.92
N LEU A 288 -15.80 17.15 -11.84
CA LEU A 288 -15.52 18.58 -11.90
C LEU A 288 -14.35 18.81 -12.88
N PRO A 289 -14.31 19.97 -13.61
CA PRO A 289 -13.18 20.26 -14.50
C PRO A 289 -11.82 20.23 -13.79
N ALA A 290 -11.77 20.62 -12.52
CA ALA A 290 -10.56 20.57 -11.71
C ALA A 290 -10.17 19.12 -11.34
N GLU A 291 -11.13 18.27 -11.02
CA GLU A 291 -10.93 16.83 -10.77
C GLU A 291 -10.44 16.12 -12.03
N TRP A 292 -11.10 16.36 -13.18
CA TRP A 292 -10.72 15.80 -14.48
C TRP A 292 -9.26 16.07 -14.84
N ARG A 293 -8.77 17.28 -14.57
CA ARG A 293 -7.37 17.65 -14.83
C ARG A 293 -6.36 16.88 -13.94
N ARG A 294 -6.80 16.34 -12.81
CA ARG A 294 -5.96 15.57 -11.88
C ARG A 294 -5.82 14.09 -12.27
N LEU A 295 -6.72 13.58 -13.11
CA LEU A 295 -6.62 12.21 -13.63
C LEU A 295 -5.43 12.09 -14.58
N ARG A 296 -4.73 10.97 -14.49
CA ARG A 296 -3.65 10.61 -15.43
C ARG A 296 -4.23 10.32 -16.82
N PRO A 297 -3.44 10.42 -17.90
CA PRO A 297 -3.93 10.13 -19.25
C PRO A 297 -4.64 8.77 -19.39
N PRO A 298 -4.09 7.64 -18.88
CA PRO A 298 -4.78 6.34 -18.95
C PRO A 298 -6.09 6.29 -18.15
N GLU A 299 -6.19 7.07 -17.06
CA GLU A 299 -7.40 7.17 -16.25
C GLU A 299 -8.50 7.94 -16.98
N ARG A 300 -8.14 9.08 -17.61
CA ARG A 300 -9.06 9.84 -18.47
C ARG A 300 -9.57 9.01 -19.63
N ALA A 301 -8.68 8.34 -20.36
CA ALA A 301 -9.06 7.47 -21.46
C ALA A 301 -10.04 6.35 -21.03
N ARG A 302 -9.86 5.82 -19.82
CA ARG A 302 -10.78 4.82 -19.24
C ARG A 302 -12.15 5.42 -18.94
N GLU A 303 -12.21 6.62 -18.38
CA GLU A 303 -13.49 7.27 -18.09
C GLU A 303 -14.20 7.74 -19.38
N GLU A 304 -13.46 8.22 -20.37
CA GLU A 304 -13.99 8.54 -21.70
C GLU A 304 -14.59 7.32 -22.40
N ALA A 305 -13.97 6.15 -22.24
CA ALA A 305 -14.48 4.90 -22.81
C ALA A 305 -15.76 4.38 -22.12
N ARG A 306 -16.09 4.89 -20.94
CA ARG A 306 -17.30 4.52 -20.17
C ARG A 306 -18.53 5.34 -20.50
N THR A 307 -18.60 6.00 -21.62
CA THR A 307 -19.72 6.85 -22.01
C THR A 307 -20.99 6.06 -22.21
N SER A 308 -21.74 5.82 -21.13
CA SER A 308 -23.17 5.55 -21.21
C SER A 308 -23.92 6.84 -20.90
N PRO A 309 -24.79 7.33 -21.76
CA PRO A 309 -25.49 8.60 -21.56
C PRO A 309 -26.58 8.56 -20.49
N ALA A 310 -26.93 7.40 -19.99
CA ALA A 310 -27.95 7.23 -18.95
C ALA A 310 -27.31 6.76 -17.65
N SER A 311 -27.43 7.56 -16.60
CA SER A 311 -27.14 7.08 -15.24
C SER A 311 -28.10 5.91 -14.94
N PRO A 312 -27.58 4.70 -14.61
CA PRO A 312 -28.43 3.62 -14.20
C PRO A 312 -29.17 3.99 -12.92
N PRO A 313 -30.36 3.40 -12.65
CA PRO A 313 -31.04 3.62 -11.38
C PRO A 313 -30.12 3.27 -10.22
N GLU A 314 -30.19 4.06 -9.16
CA GLU A 314 -29.39 3.81 -7.94
C GLU A 314 -29.65 2.40 -7.41
N SER A 315 -28.59 1.63 -7.18
CA SER A 315 -28.73 0.31 -6.59
C SER A 315 -29.24 0.44 -5.14
N PRO A 316 -30.10 -0.48 -4.65
CA PRO A 316 -30.54 -0.47 -3.24
C PRO A 316 -29.38 -0.40 -2.25
N ARG A 317 -28.28 -1.08 -2.54
CA ARG A 317 -27.04 -1.06 -1.76
C ARG A 317 -26.47 0.35 -1.62
N TRP A 318 -26.33 1.07 -2.72
CA TRP A 318 -25.79 2.43 -2.73
C TRP A 318 -26.66 3.37 -1.88
N THR A 319 -27.97 3.23 -1.96
CA THR A 319 -28.92 3.99 -1.13
C THR A 319 -28.75 3.67 0.36
N ILE A 320 -28.62 2.38 0.72
CA ILE A 320 -28.37 1.93 2.09
C ILE A 320 -27.04 2.49 2.62
N MET A 321 -25.97 2.40 1.85
CA MET A 321 -24.64 2.92 2.24
C MET A 321 -24.68 4.41 2.55
N LYS A 322 -25.31 5.20 1.70
CA LYS A 322 -25.46 6.65 1.93
C LYS A 322 -26.24 6.95 3.22
N GLU A 323 -27.32 6.23 3.44
CA GLU A 323 -28.15 6.40 4.65
C GLU A 323 -27.38 5.95 5.91
N ASN A 324 -26.61 4.89 5.84
CA ASN A 324 -25.77 4.42 6.94
C ASN A 324 -24.71 5.43 7.36
N VAL A 325 -24.09 6.15 6.40
CA VAL A 325 -23.19 7.27 6.73
C VAL A 325 -23.92 8.37 7.50
N ARG A 326 -25.16 8.75 7.08
CA ARG A 326 -25.96 9.75 7.80
C ARG A 326 -26.32 9.30 9.22
N ARG A 327 -26.76 8.05 9.39
CA ARG A 327 -27.11 7.49 10.71
C ARG A 327 -25.90 7.44 11.65
N LEU A 328 -24.76 6.96 11.16
CA LEU A 328 -23.53 6.90 11.95
C LEU A 328 -23.02 8.29 12.32
N LYS A 329 -23.10 9.27 11.40
CA LYS A 329 -22.82 10.68 11.70
C LYS A 329 -23.73 11.21 12.80
N ALA A 330 -25.05 11.03 12.65
CA ALA A 330 -26.03 11.48 13.64
C ALA A 330 -25.85 10.83 15.02
N ALA A 331 -25.38 9.58 15.05
CA ALA A 331 -25.00 8.88 16.26
C ALA A 331 -23.68 9.34 16.89
N GLY A 332 -22.91 10.22 16.23
CA GLY A 332 -21.62 10.71 16.71
C GLY A 332 -20.47 9.71 16.54
N ILE A 333 -20.61 8.74 15.65
CA ILE A 333 -19.51 7.83 15.29
C ILE A 333 -18.46 8.60 14.48
N ARG A 334 -17.18 8.40 14.80
CA ARG A 334 -16.06 8.99 14.04
C ARG A 334 -16.02 8.41 12.63
N ILE A 335 -16.02 9.28 11.64
CA ILE A 335 -15.95 8.89 10.22
C ILE A 335 -14.66 9.46 9.62
N GLY A 336 -13.79 8.57 9.15
CA GLY A 336 -12.53 8.92 8.47
C GLY A 336 -12.68 8.82 6.95
N ILE A 337 -11.67 9.30 6.23
CA ILE A 337 -11.59 9.23 4.77
C ILE A 337 -10.79 8.01 4.35
N GLY A 338 -11.35 7.22 3.43
CA GLY A 338 -10.69 6.14 2.71
C GLY A 338 -11.38 5.93 1.39
N THR A 339 -10.66 5.46 0.37
CA THR A 339 -11.18 5.45 -1.00
C THR A 339 -11.24 4.08 -1.65
N ASP A 340 -10.44 3.14 -1.22
CA ASP A 340 -10.16 1.91 -1.96
C ASP A 340 -9.43 2.19 -3.31
N ALA A 341 -8.65 3.29 -3.38
CA ALA A 341 -7.93 3.70 -4.58
C ALA A 341 -6.97 2.60 -5.07
N GLY A 342 -6.87 2.44 -6.40
CA GLY A 342 -6.19 1.33 -7.06
C GLY A 342 -7.16 0.27 -7.56
N ILE A 343 -8.42 0.24 -7.09
CA ILE A 343 -9.49 -0.54 -7.70
C ILE A 343 -10.01 0.19 -8.94
N SER A 344 -10.55 -0.56 -9.90
CA SER A 344 -10.98 0.01 -11.18
C SER A 344 -11.98 1.16 -11.01
N GLY A 345 -11.65 2.32 -11.56
CA GLY A 345 -12.45 3.55 -11.46
C GLY A 345 -12.26 4.34 -10.17
N VAL A 346 -11.31 3.95 -9.33
CA VAL A 346 -10.92 4.69 -8.11
C VAL A 346 -9.44 5.06 -8.19
N TYR A 347 -9.16 6.35 -8.27
CA TYR A 347 -7.87 6.89 -8.66
C TYR A 347 -7.09 7.46 -7.47
N HIS A 348 -5.81 7.14 -7.38
CA HIS A 348 -4.93 7.60 -6.31
C HIS A 348 -4.98 9.13 -6.16
N GLY A 349 -5.25 9.62 -4.98
CA GLY A 349 -5.31 11.04 -4.64
C GLY A 349 -6.55 11.78 -5.14
N ALA A 350 -6.92 11.65 -6.41
CA ALA A 350 -8.12 12.30 -6.95
C ALA A 350 -9.40 11.78 -6.26
N SER A 351 -9.49 10.47 -6.04
CA SER A 351 -10.64 9.88 -5.34
C SER A 351 -10.71 10.27 -3.87
N THR A 352 -9.60 10.61 -3.22
CA THR A 352 -9.59 11.11 -1.84
C THR A 352 -10.36 12.43 -1.74
N LEU A 353 -10.15 13.36 -2.68
CA LEU A 353 -10.90 14.62 -2.72
C LEU A 353 -12.38 14.39 -3.04
N ARG A 354 -12.68 13.41 -3.89
CA ARG A 354 -14.05 13.01 -4.23
C ARG A 354 -14.77 12.39 -3.03
N GLU A 355 -14.10 11.57 -2.23
CA GLU A 355 -14.66 10.99 -0.99
C GLU A 355 -15.02 12.10 0.02
N ILE A 356 -14.15 13.10 0.20
CA ILE A 356 -14.43 14.30 1.00
C ILE A 356 -15.69 15.01 0.46
N GLY A 357 -15.82 15.16 -0.85
CA GLY A 357 -17.00 15.73 -1.50
C GLY A 357 -18.28 14.92 -1.23
N TRP A 358 -18.19 13.58 -1.17
CA TRP A 358 -19.33 12.73 -0.82
C TRP A 358 -19.78 12.94 0.62
N LEU A 359 -18.89 13.09 1.59
CA LEU A 359 -19.28 13.41 2.95
C LEU A 359 -20.10 14.71 3.01
N VAL A 360 -19.70 15.74 2.26
CA VAL A 360 -20.47 17.00 2.20
C VAL A 360 -21.86 16.78 1.57
N LYS A 361 -21.98 16.01 0.49
CA LYS A 361 -23.27 15.63 -0.09
C LYS A 361 -24.16 14.86 0.88
N LEU A 362 -23.56 14.18 1.88
CA LEU A 362 -24.27 13.42 2.91
C LEU A 362 -24.51 14.22 4.19
N GLY A 363 -24.32 15.54 4.17
CA GLY A 363 -24.71 16.46 5.24
C GLY A 363 -23.59 16.83 6.21
N PHE A 364 -22.32 16.55 5.88
CA PHE A 364 -21.19 17.18 6.59
C PHE A 364 -21.02 18.62 6.11
N THR A 365 -20.67 19.52 7.00
CA THR A 365 -20.13 20.81 6.60
C THR A 365 -18.75 20.60 5.95
N PRO A 366 -18.27 21.50 5.06
CA PRO A 366 -16.91 21.41 4.54
C PRO A 366 -15.83 21.32 5.61
N ALA A 367 -15.98 22.03 6.73
CA ALA A 367 -15.06 21.97 7.85
C ALA A 367 -15.06 20.60 8.55
N GLU A 368 -16.24 19.99 8.75
CA GLU A 368 -16.35 18.62 9.29
C GLU A 368 -15.72 17.59 8.35
N ALA A 369 -15.93 17.71 7.03
CA ALA A 369 -15.35 16.80 6.05
C ALA A 369 -13.82 16.92 6.01
N LEU A 370 -13.28 18.13 6.14
CA LEU A 370 -11.83 18.36 6.28
C LEU A 370 -11.29 17.80 7.61
N ASN A 371 -12.01 17.96 8.71
CA ASN A 371 -11.63 17.36 9.99
C ASN A 371 -11.61 15.83 9.88
N ALA A 372 -12.59 15.23 9.19
CA ALA A 372 -12.60 13.79 8.88
C ALA A 372 -11.35 13.35 8.11
N ALA A 373 -10.91 14.15 7.13
CA ALA A 373 -9.75 13.87 6.29
C ALA A 373 -8.40 14.17 6.95
N THR A 374 -8.37 14.76 8.13
CA THR A 374 -7.16 15.22 8.82
C THR A 374 -7.07 14.62 10.23
N GLN A 375 -7.55 15.33 11.24
CA GLN A 375 -7.43 14.92 12.63
C GLN A 375 -8.15 13.60 12.92
N VAL A 376 -9.39 13.43 12.48
CA VAL A 376 -10.15 12.19 12.76
C VAL A 376 -9.46 10.97 12.14
N SER A 377 -8.98 11.10 10.91
CA SER A 377 -8.23 10.01 10.26
C SER A 377 -6.91 9.70 10.98
N ALA A 378 -6.18 10.72 11.45
CA ALA A 378 -4.98 10.51 12.27
C ALA A 378 -5.29 9.84 13.62
N ASP A 379 -6.41 10.21 14.26
CA ASP A 379 -6.85 9.62 15.53
C ASP A 379 -7.26 8.14 15.36
N ILE A 380 -7.88 7.78 14.23
CA ILE A 380 -8.20 6.38 13.88
C ILE A 380 -6.94 5.54 13.80
N LEU A 381 -5.87 6.11 13.25
CA LEU A 381 -4.54 5.46 13.17
C LEU A 381 -3.75 5.50 14.49
N ARG A 382 -4.33 5.99 15.59
CA ARG A 382 -3.63 6.21 16.88
C ARG A 382 -2.43 7.17 16.77
N GLN A 383 -2.44 8.06 15.77
CA GLN A 383 -1.36 9.00 15.46
C GLN A 383 -1.70 10.47 15.77
N GLY A 384 -2.90 10.75 16.23
CA GLY A 384 -3.40 12.12 16.44
C GLY A 384 -2.56 12.99 17.37
N ALA A 385 -1.77 12.38 18.27
CA ALA A 385 -0.81 13.11 19.09
C ALA A 385 0.30 13.79 18.27
N GLY A 386 0.58 13.34 17.05
CA GLY A 386 1.66 13.86 16.21
C GLY A 386 1.25 14.30 14.80
N HIS A 387 0.02 14.04 14.36
CA HIS A 387 -0.45 14.24 12.99
C HIS A 387 -1.88 14.81 12.92
N GLY A 388 -2.25 15.33 11.76
CA GLY A 388 -3.61 15.74 11.43
C GLY A 388 -4.00 17.13 11.91
N ARG A 389 -3.09 17.90 12.53
CA ARG A 389 -3.35 19.26 13.05
C ARG A 389 -2.24 20.25 12.74
N ILE A 390 -2.59 21.54 12.70
CA ILE A 390 -1.63 22.64 12.65
C ILE A 390 -1.48 23.23 14.06
N ALA A 391 -0.64 22.61 14.88
CA ALA A 391 -0.34 23.04 16.23
C ALA A 391 1.14 22.80 16.55
N ALA A 392 1.67 23.51 17.55
CA ALA A 392 3.05 23.28 18.02
C ALA A 392 3.24 21.82 18.46
N GLY A 393 4.37 21.22 18.12
CA GLY A 393 4.70 19.81 18.37
C GLY A 393 4.19 18.83 17.31
N GLN A 394 3.22 19.21 16.51
CA GLN A 394 2.68 18.38 15.42
C GLN A 394 3.67 18.27 14.27
N ARG A 395 3.58 17.19 13.51
CA ARG A 395 4.35 17.00 12.29
C ARG A 395 3.96 18.03 11.23
N ALA A 396 4.93 18.51 10.52
CA ALA A 396 4.69 19.54 9.50
C ALA A 396 4.27 18.92 8.16
N ASP A 397 3.12 18.24 8.17
CA ASP A 397 2.41 17.75 7.00
C ASP A 397 1.34 18.79 6.66
N LEU A 398 1.60 19.62 5.65
CA LEU A 398 0.85 20.84 5.41
C LEU A 398 0.51 20.99 3.92
N VAL A 399 -0.66 21.56 3.64
CA VAL A 399 -1.10 21.86 2.28
C VAL A 399 -1.54 23.32 2.21
N LEU A 400 -0.97 24.07 1.28
CA LEU A 400 -1.47 25.39 0.87
C LEU A 400 -2.38 25.23 -0.34
N THR A 401 -3.60 25.72 -0.23
CA THR A 401 -4.61 25.73 -1.29
C THR A 401 -5.03 27.15 -1.62
N GLY A 402 -5.50 27.38 -2.84
CA GLY A 402 -6.32 28.54 -3.16
C GLY A 402 -7.71 28.40 -2.51
N GLY A 403 -8.48 29.49 -2.51
CA GLY A 403 -9.85 29.48 -2.00
C GLY A 403 -9.99 29.21 -0.51
N ARG A 404 -11.14 28.65 -0.12
CA ARG A 404 -11.53 28.40 1.27
C ARG A 404 -12.12 27.00 1.43
N PRO A 405 -11.30 25.93 1.43
CA PRO A 405 -11.79 24.55 1.41
C PRO A 405 -12.64 24.17 2.64
N ASP A 406 -12.50 24.86 3.77
CA ASP A 406 -13.37 24.73 4.94
C ASP A 406 -14.77 25.33 4.78
N GLN A 407 -15.02 26.04 3.66
CA GLN A 407 -16.32 26.59 3.26
C GLN A 407 -16.82 25.98 1.95
N ASN A 408 -15.91 25.59 1.05
CA ASN A 408 -16.19 24.95 -0.23
C ASN A 408 -15.12 23.89 -0.54
N VAL A 409 -15.44 22.61 -0.40
CA VAL A 409 -14.48 21.52 -0.61
C VAL A 409 -13.96 21.43 -2.05
N ALA A 410 -14.63 22.03 -3.04
CA ALA A 410 -14.10 22.10 -4.41
C ALA A 410 -12.78 22.88 -4.48
N ASP A 411 -12.51 23.78 -3.55
CA ASP A 411 -11.25 24.53 -3.47
C ASP A 411 -10.05 23.63 -3.07
N LEU A 412 -10.28 22.41 -2.61
CA LEU A 412 -9.22 21.39 -2.41
C LEU A 412 -8.51 21.03 -3.71
N HIS A 413 -9.15 21.20 -4.86
CA HIS A 413 -8.50 20.94 -6.16
C HIS A 413 -7.47 22.02 -6.55
N ASP A 414 -7.38 23.14 -5.83
CA ASP A 414 -6.41 24.20 -6.08
C ASP A 414 -5.19 24.09 -5.15
N VAL A 415 -4.54 22.91 -5.13
CA VAL A 415 -3.31 22.68 -4.37
C VAL A 415 -2.16 23.51 -4.93
N ARG A 416 -1.54 24.34 -4.11
CA ARG A 416 -0.43 25.24 -4.45
C ARG A 416 0.92 24.73 -3.94
N ARG A 417 0.98 24.26 -2.71
CA ARG A 417 2.19 23.70 -2.10
C ARG A 417 1.82 22.55 -1.15
N VAL A 418 2.68 21.56 -1.09
CA VAL A 418 2.56 20.43 -0.16
C VAL A 418 3.87 20.26 0.58
N PHE A 419 3.77 20.08 1.88
CA PHE A 419 4.90 19.75 2.76
C PHE A 419 4.63 18.40 3.41
N VAL A 420 5.61 17.52 3.35
CA VAL A 420 5.62 16.24 4.06
C VAL A 420 6.81 16.23 5.00
N ALA A 421 6.56 16.05 6.30
CA ALA A 421 7.60 16.15 7.33
C ALA A 421 8.44 17.42 7.19
N GLY A 422 7.80 18.57 6.98
CA GLY A 422 8.45 19.87 6.83
C GLY A 422 9.16 20.12 5.49
N ARG A 423 9.26 19.13 4.64
CA ARG A 423 9.88 19.23 3.32
C ARG A 423 8.86 19.57 2.25
N GLU A 424 9.13 20.61 1.48
CA GLU A 424 8.28 20.98 0.35
C GLU A 424 8.42 19.99 -0.80
N MET A 425 7.28 19.47 -1.27
CA MET A 425 7.22 18.54 -2.39
C MET A 425 7.32 19.27 -3.73
N PRO A 426 8.07 18.73 -4.70
CA PRO A 426 8.28 19.36 -6.00
C PRO A 426 7.09 19.12 -6.95
N LEU A 427 5.93 19.74 -6.68
CA LEU A 427 4.65 19.46 -7.35
C LEU A 427 4.73 19.54 -8.86
N GLU A 428 5.43 20.53 -9.43
CA GLU A 428 5.58 20.67 -10.89
C GLU A 428 6.32 19.47 -11.51
N ARG A 429 7.38 18.99 -10.82
CA ARG A 429 8.11 17.80 -11.28
C ARG A 429 7.23 16.55 -11.19
N LEU A 430 6.47 16.41 -10.10
CA LEU A 430 5.55 15.30 -9.90
C LEU A 430 4.43 15.31 -10.95
N ALA A 431 3.88 16.49 -11.29
CA ALA A 431 2.88 16.63 -12.33
C ALA A 431 3.43 16.22 -13.72
N ARG A 432 4.67 16.61 -14.05
CA ARG A 432 5.34 16.15 -15.29
C ARG A 432 5.54 14.63 -15.29
N GLN A 433 5.94 14.04 -14.17
CA GLN A 433 6.10 12.58 -14.04
C GLN A 433 4.77 11.84 -14.27
N LEU A 434 3.65 12.40 -13.80
CA LEU A 434 2.32 11.82 -14.01
C LEU A 434 1.83 11.90 -15.46
N ALA A 435 2.28 12.91 -16.19
CA ALA A 435 1.96 13.10 -17.61
C ALA A 435 2.85 12.25 -18.54
N ASP A 436 3.95 11.69 -18.04
CA ASP A 436 4.87 10.85 -18.82
C ASP A 436 4.36 9.39 -18.84
N ASP A 437 4.17 8.82 -20.02
CA ASP A 437 3.70 7.42 -20.18
C ASP A 437 4.78 6.37 -19.85
N ARG A 438 6.06 6.78 -19.80
CA ARG A 438 7.16 5.88 -19.46
C ARG A 438 7.12 5.46 -17.99
N PRO A 439 7.48 4.20 -17.68
CA PRO A 439 7.62 3.76 -16.29
C PRO A 439 8.64 4.61 -15.53
N SER A 440 8.33 4.93 -14.27
CA SER A 440 9.27 5.64 -13.39
C SER A 440 10.55 4.84 -13.17
N PRO A 441 11.72 5.48 -13.06
CA PRO A 441 12.94 4.78 -12.68
C PRO A 441 12.80 4.23 -11.25
N LEU A 442 13.17 2.96 -11.07
CA LEU A 442 13.25 2.31 -9.77
C LEU A 442 14.70 1.97 -9.43
N PRO A 443 15.07 1.89 -8.13
CA PRO A 443 16.36 1.36 -7.74
C PRO A 443 16.59 -0.05 -8.30
N ALA A 444 17.82 -0.37 -8.68
CA ALA A 444 18.20 -1.68 -9.18
C ALA A 444 19.38 -2.25 -8.38
N GLN A 445 19.34 -3.55 -8.11
CA GLN A 445 20.41 -4.32 -7.50
C GLN A 445 21.12 -5.14 -8.57
N ARG A 446 22.45 -5.08 -8.62
CA ARG A 446 23.24 -5.90 -9.53
C ARG A 446 23.28 -7.34 -9.04
N MET A 447 22.90 -8.29 -9.89
CA MET A 447 22.91 -9.70 -9.55
C MET A 447 24.34 -10.26 -9.52
N THR A 448 24.58 -11.23 -8.60
CA THR A 448 25.88 -11.88 -8.41
C THR A 448 25.97 -13.28 -9.02
N GLY A 449 24.82 -13.87 -9.41
CA GLY A 449 24.69 -15.16 -10.05
C GLY A 449 23.76 -16.11 -9.32
N PRO A 450 24.07 -16.58 -8.10
CA PRO A 450 23.19 -17.49 -7.36
C PRO A 450 21.81 -16.88 -7.07
N ILE A 451 20.75 -17.69 -7.23
CA ILE A 451 19.38 -17.32 -6.89
C ILE A 451 18.86 -18.25 -5.79
N HIS A 452 19.00 -19.57 -5.99
CA HIS A 452 18.62 -20.56 -5.00
C HIS A 452 19.47 -21.83 -5.13
N SER A 453 20.37 -22.04 -4.20
CA SER A 453 21.21 -23.24 -4.09
C SER A 453 20.89 -24.06 -2.82
N GLY A 454 20.03 -23.54 -1.95
CA GLY A 454 19.78 -24.07 -0.61
C GLY A 454 20.79 -23.60 0.44
N ALA A 455 21.72 -22.71 0.09
CA ALA A 455 22.66 -22.11 1.04
C ALA A 455 22.07 -20.89 1.77
N GLY A 456 20.94 -20.37 1.29
CA GLY A 456 20.23 -19.25 1.90
C GLY A 456 19.66 -19.56 3.28
N PRO A 457 19.13 -18.53 3.99
CA PRO A 457 18.44 -18.74 5.26
C PRO A 457 17.27 -19.73 5.12
N ALA A 458 16.92 -20.42 6.20
CA ALA A 458 15.85 -21.42 6.18
C ALA A 458 14.54 -20.87 5.57
N GLY A 459 14.03 -21.55 4.54
CA GLY A 459 12.82 -21.14 3.81
C GLY A 459 12.99 -19.96 2.85
N ARG A 460 14.22 -19.50 2.61
CA ARG A 460 14.51 -18.35 1.73
C ARG A 460 15.49 -18.73 0.60
N THR A 461 15.55 -17.90 -0.42
CA THR A 461 16.54 -18.01 -1.49
C THR A 461 17.91 -17.49 -1.03
N ASP A 462 18.96 -17.68 -1.84
CA ASP A 462 20.30 -17.12 -1.59
C ASP A 462 20.30 -15.57 -1.67
N LEU A 463 19.26 -15.00 -2.29
CA LEU A 463 19.04 -13.54 -2.36
C LEU A 463 18.29 -12.99 -1.13
N ASP A 464 18.09 -13.80 -0.08
CA ASP A 464 17.25 -13.47 1.09
C ASP A 464 15.83 -13.06 0.69
N THR A 465 15.25 -13.69 -0.34
CA THR A 465 13.86 -13.49 -0.75
C THR A 465 13.01 -14.69 -0.40
N LEU A 466 11.73 -14.48 -0.11
CA LEU A 466 10.79 -15.54 0.20
C LEU A 466 10.23 -16.14 -1.11
N PRO A 467 10.38 -17.45 -1.37
CA PRO A 467 9.62 -18.13 -2.41
C PRO A 467 8.12 -18.00 -2.15
N VAL A 468 7.33 -17.74 -3.19
CA VAL A 468 5.90 -17.49 -3.08
C VAL A 468 5.15 -18.44 -3.99
N GLU A 469 4.13 -19.07 -3.45
CA GLU A 469 3.19 -19.91 -4.19
C GLU A 469 2.17 -19.01 -4.90
N GLY A 470 1.78 -19.37 -6.13
CA GLY A 470 0.70 -18.73 -6.87
C GLY A 470 -0.12 -19.78 -7.58
N THR A 471 -1.40 -19.49 -7.82
CA THR A 471 -2.33 -20.38 -8.53
C THR A 471 -3.27 -19.58 -9.42
N ASP A 472 -4.03 -20.27 -10.26
CA ASP A 472 -5.17 -19.69 -10.94
C ASP A 472 -6.20 -19.16 -9.93
N PRO A 473 -6.91 -18.06 -10.26
CA PRO A 473 -7.89 -17.47 -9.36
C PRO A 473 -9.22 -18.24 -9.39
N GLY A 474 -9.95 -18.20 -8.28
CA GLY A 474 -11.30 -18.79 -8.16
C GLY A 474 -11.48 -19.54 -6.86
N PHE A 475 -12.68 -20.13 -6.65
CA PHE A 475 -12.95 -20.97 -5.48
C PHE A 475 -12.32 -22.34 -5.60
N ASP A 476 -12.43 -22.94 -6.79
CA ASP A 476 -11.86 -24.25 -7.13
C ASP A 476 -10.50 -24.09 -7.82
N HIS A 477 -9.69 -23.15 -7.30
CA HIS A 477 -8.35 -22.89 -7.83
C HIS A 477 -7.41 -24.07 -7.57
N SER A 478 -6.36 -24.18 -8.37
CA SER A 478 -5.27 -25.13 -8.16
C SER A 478 -4.61 -24.90 -6.79
N HIS A 479 -3.89 -25.90 -6.30
CA HIS A 479 -3.06 -25.76 -5.11
C HIS A 479 -1.62 -26.16 -5.41
N LEU A 480 -0.69 -25.59 -4.67
CA LEU A 480 0.73 -25.91 -4.72
C LEU A 480 1.22 -26.23 -3.32
N ASP A 481 1.79 -27.40 -3.16
CA ASP A 481 2.58 -27.75 -1.99
C ASP A 481 4.06 -27.64 -2.32
N LEU A 482 4.77 -26.84 -1.53
CA LEU A 482 6.21 -26.63 -1.65
C LEU A 482 6.93 -27.37 -0.53
N ALA A 483 7.75 -28.35 -0.88
CA ALA A 483 8.61 -29.04 0.05
C ALA A 483 10.09 -28.76 -0.21
N HIS A 484 10.88 -28.70 0.86
CA HIS A 484 12.34 -28.60 0.78
C HIS A 484 12.94 -30.02 0.76
N ALA A 485 13.54 -30.40 -0.37
CA ALA A 485 14.20 -31.68 -0.54
C ALA A 485 15.70 -31.60 -0.14
N PRO A 486 16.36 -32.74 0.17
CA PRO A 486 17.78 -32.76 0.51
C PRO A 486 18.67 -32.06 -0.52
N GLY A 487 19.70 -31.36 -0.06
CA GLY A 487 20.60 -30.58 -0.93
C GLY A 487 20.00 -29.25 -1.38
N GLY A 488 19.08 -28.68 -0.60
CA GLY A 488 18.50 -27.34 -0.86
C GLY A 488 17.57 -27.28 -2.07
N ARG A 489 17.01 -28.41 -2.48
CA ARG A 489 16.10 -28.46 -3.61
C ARG A 489 14.68 -28.12 -3.21
N LEU A 490 13.91 -27.61 -4.18
CA LEU A 490 12.50 -27.27 -4.05
C LEU A 490 11.68 -28.32 -4.80
N LEU A 491 10.80 -29.03 -4.10
CA LEU A 491 9.85 -29.96 -4.70
C LEU A 491 8.47 -29.30 -4.72
N LEU A 492 7.98 -29.06 -5.93
CA LEU A 492 6.67 -28.51 -6.22
C LEU A 492 5.72 -29.68 -6.51
N MET A 493 4.61 -29.74 -5.80
CA MET A 493 3.54 -30.71 -6.01
C MET A 493 2.23 -29.95 -6.21
N ALA A 494 1.61 -30.05 -7.37
CA ALA A 494 0.42 -29.30 -7.72
C ALA A 494 -0.76 -30.23 -7.97
N GLY A 495 -1.93 -29.86 -7.46
CA GLY A 495 -3.23 -30.38 -7.87
C GLY A 495 -3.97 -29.30 -8.66
N MET A 496 -4.36 -29.62 -9.89
CA MET A 496 -5.03 -28.67 -10.78
C MET A 496 -6.49 -28.51 -10.39
N GLY A 497 -6.95 -27.26 -10.27
CA GLY A 497 -8.33 -26.92 -9.98
C GLY A 497 -9.26 -27.12 -11.18
N ALA A 498 -10.48 -26.59 -11.07
CA ALA A 498 -11.53 -26.75 -12.09
C ALA A 498 -11.49 -25.68 -13.20
N ALA A 499 -10.55 -24.75 -13.16
CA ALA A 499 -10.41 -23.71 -14.20
C ALA A 499 -10.17 -24.33 -15.59
N PRO A 500 -10.60 -23.72 -16.70
CA PRO A 500 -10.36 -24.24 -18.05
C PRO A 500 -8.88 -24.37 -18.43
N LYS A 501 -8.01 -23.61 -17.77
CA LYS A 501 -6.55 -23.64 -17.91
C LYS A 501 -5.93 -23.50 -16.52
N PRO A 502 -6.00 -24.55 -15.71
CA PRO A 502 -5.52 -24.50 -14.35
C PRO A 502 -3.99 -24.47 -14.32
N PHE A 503 -3.44 -23.76 -13.35
CA PHE A 503 -2.01 -23.72 -13.13
C PHE A 503 -1.65 -23.53 -11.66
N ALA A 504 -0.46 -23.98 -11.31
CA ALA A 504 0.19 -23.64 -10.06
C ALA A 504 1.63 -23.20 -10.35
N GLU A 505 2.15 -22.28 -9.58
CA GLU A 505 3.48 -21.72 -9.84
C GLU A 505 4.25 -21.39 -8.58
N LEU A 506 5.57 -21.53 -8.67
CA LEU A 506 6.52 -21.02 -7.70
C LEU A 506 7.13 -19.74 -8.22
N GLN A 507 6.94 -18.66 -7.49
CA GLN A 507 7.54 -17.36 -7.77
C GLN A 507 8.79 -17.18 -6.88
N LEU A 508 9.91 -16.83 -7.50
CA LEU A 508 11.17 -16.49 -6.84
C LEU A 508 11.47 -15.00 -7.09
N PRO A 509 11.14 -14.11 -6.14
CA PRO A 509 11.52 -12.71 -6.25
C PRO A 509 13.04 -12.56 -6.31
N LEU A 510 13.54 -11.72 -7.21
CA LEU A 510 14.97 -11.47 -7.39
C LEU A 510 15.51 -10.38 -6.46
N THR A 511 14.61 -9.61 -5.87
CA THR A 511 14.88 -8.66 -4.78
C THR A 511 13.78 -8.79 -3.74
N ARG A 512 14.02 -8.31 -2.53
CA ARG A 512 13.07 -8.45 -1.45
C ARG A 512 11.71 -7.84 -1.77
N GLY A 513 10.66 -8.67 -1.79
CA GLY A 513 9.31 -8.29 -2.21
C GLY A 513 9.20 -7.81 -3.67
N ALA A 514 10.20 -8.03 -4.51
CA ALA A 514 10.28 -7.57 -5.90
C ALA A 514 10.04 -6.05 -6.08
N VAL A 515 10.33 -5.24 -5.06
CA VAL A 515 10.12 -3.78 -5.08
C VAL A 515 11.20 -3.07 -5.88
N GLU A 516 12.46 -3.40 -5.64
CA GLU A 516 13.58 -2.96 -6.44
C GLU A 516 13.76 -3.86 -7.67
N LEU A 517 14.48 -3.41 -8.65
CA LEU A 517 14.76 -4.20 -9.85
C LEU A 517 16.02 -5.05 -9.66
N ALA A 518 16.09 -6.17 -10.36
CA ALA A 518 17.28 -6.99 -10.48
C ALA A 518 17.96 -6.70 -11.81
N ASP A 519 19.23 -6.27 -11.76
CA ASP A 519 20.07 -6.09 -12.94
C ASP A 519 20.92 -7.34 -13.16
N ALA A 520 20.49 -8.16 -14.10
CA ALA A 520 21.18 -9.37 -14.56
C ALA A 520 21.88 -9.16 -15.91
N SER A 521 22.14 -7.92 -16.34
CA SER A 521 22.75 -7.61 -17.65
C SER A 521 24.16 -8.16 -17.84
N GLY A 522 24.83 -8.57 -16.77
CA GLY A 522 26.15 -9.24 -16.82
C GLY A 522 26.09 -10.75 -17.10
N PHE A 523 24.89 -11.30 -17.36
CA PHE A 523 24.66 -12.73 -17.59
C PHE A 523 24.00 -12.99 -18.95
N THR A 524 24.09 -14.24 -19.42
CA THR A 524 23.52 -14.69 -20.69
C THR A 524 22.09 -15.23 -20.52
N GLY A 525 21.79 -15.83 -19.36
CA GLY A 525 20.50 -16.47 -19.12
C GLY A 525 20.42 -17.08 -17.70
N ILE A 526 19.47 -18.01 -17.55
CA ILE A 526 19.17 -18.71 -16.30
C ILE A 526 19.47 -20.19 -16.47
N ALA A 527 20.19 -20.77 -15.51
CA ALA A 527 20.45 -22.19 -15.41
C ALA A 527 19.88 -22.73 -14.10
N PHE A 528 19.42 -23.99 -14.13
CA PHE A 528 18.89 -24.69 -12.99
C PHE A 528 18.90 -26.19 -13.23
N GLU A 529 18.97 -26.97 -12.14
CA GLU A 529 18.71 -28.40 -12.19
C GLU A 529 17.21 -28.66 -12.13
N ALA A 530 16.69 -29.56 -12.95
CA ALA A 530 15.30 -29.95 -12.91
C ALA A 530 15.09 -31.46 -13.04
N ARG A 531 14.03 -31.95 -12.38
CA ARG A 531 13.48 -33.29 -12.51
C ARG A 531 11.95 -33.19 -12.46
N GLY A 532 11.25 -33.93 -13.33
CA GLY A 532 9.79 -33.86 -13.43
C GLY A 532 9.24 -34.90 -14.38
N ALA A 533 8.01 -34.70 -14.86
CA ALA A 533 7.34 -35.60 -15.77
C ALA A 533 6.55 -34.84 -16.85
N GLY A 534 7.26 -34.06 -17.69
CA GLY A 534 6.61 -33.37 -18.80
C GLY A 534 7.19 -32.00 -19.16
N ALA A 535 6.35 -31.16 -19.78
CA ALA A 535 6.67 -29.83 -20.21
C ALA A 535 6.25 -28.79 -19.17
N TYR A 536 7.10 -27.80 -18.99
CA TYR A 536 6.94 -26.72 -18.00
C TYR A 536 7.26 -25.37 -18.63
N ALA A 537 6.93 -24.30 -17.94
CA ALA A 537 7.29 -22.95 -18.35
C ALA A 537 8.06 -22.21 -17.28
N LEU A 538 9.16 -21.57 -17.69
CA LEU A 538 9.82 -20.52 -16.90
C LEU A 538 9.37 -19.16 -17.41
N TRP A 539 8.83 -18.35 -16.51
CA TRP A 539 8.39 -17.00 -16.80
C TRP A 539 9.32 -15.99 -16.12
N LEU A 540 9.55 -14.87 -16.79
CA LEU A 540 10.29 -13.73 -16.27
C LEU A 540 9.37 -12.52 -16.16
N ASN A 541 9.27 -11.97 -14.96
CA ASN A 541 8.64 -10.69 -14.75
C ASN A 541 9.63 -9.56 -15.03
N SER A 542 9.26 -8.63 -15.91
CA SER A 542 10.03 -7.44 -16.22
C SER A 542 9.17 -6.18 -16.01
N TYR A 543 9.74 -5.19 -15.32
CA TYR A 543 9.06 -3.93 -14.99
C TYR A 543 8.63 -3.11 -16.20
N ALA A 544 9.25 -3.30 -17.35
CA ALA A 544 8.94 -2.53 -18.55
C ALA A 544 7.62 -2.94 -19.25
N LEU A 545 7.01 -4.04 -18.84
CA LEU A 545 5.82 -4.59 -19.48
C LEU A 545 4.53 -4.26 -18.73
N HIS A 546 3.41 -4.35 -19.45
CA HIS A 546 2.07 -4.34 -18.87
C HIS A 546 1.96 -5.37 -17.73
N PRO A 547 1.22 -5.11 -16.65
CA PRO A 547 1.17 -5.95 -15.45
C PRO A 547 0.85 -7.44 -15.63
N ARG A 548 0.43 -7.89 -16.81
CA ARG A 548 0.14 -9.31 -17.12
C ARG A 548 0.93 -9.84 -18.31
N SER A 549 1.91 -9.09 -18.80
CA SER A 549 2.72 -9.48 -19.94
C SER A 549 4.09 -9.93 -19.47
N TRP A 550 4.26 -11.24 -19.37
CA TRP A 550 5.48 -11.87 -18.92
C TRP A 550 6.25 -12.43 -20.10
N PHE A 551 7.53 -12.53 -19.97
CA PHE A 551 8.36 -13.26 -20.91
C PHE A 551 8.38 -14.74 -20.54
N ARG A 552 8.08 -15.63 -21.49
CA ARG A 552 7.97 -17.08 -21.29
C ARG A 552 9.01 -17.84 -22.10
N ALA A 553 9.60 -18.87 -21.52
CA ALA A 553 10.34 -19.91 -22.20
C ALA A 553 9.87 -21.28 -21.72
N SER A 554 9.69 -22.24 -22.63
CA SER A 554 9.30 -23.61 -22.30
C SER A 554 10.55 -24.47 -22.08
N PHE A 555 10.43 -25.48 -21.22
CA PHE A 555 11.45 -26.51 -21.02
C PHE A 555 10.78 -27.84 -20.67
N GLU A 556 11.51 -28.93 -20.86
CA GLU A 556 11.08 -30.27 -20.47
C GLU A 556 11.93 -30.79 -19.34
N ALA A 557 11.34 -31.53 -18.42
CA ALA A 557 12.02 -32.26 -17.38
C ALA A 557 11.49 -33.71 -17.33
N GLY A 558 12.41 -34.65 -17.31
CA GLY A 558 12.12 -36.07 -17.15
C GLY A 558 12.49 -36.57 -15.74
N GLU A 559 12.35 -37.87 -15.48
CA GLU A 559 12.66 -38.48 -14.21
C GLU A 559 14.14 -38.36 -13.81
N ALA A 560 15.04 -38.32 -14.77
CA ALA A 560 16.47 -38.07 -14.53
C ALA A 560 16.75 -36.59 -14.38
N ARG A 561 17.43 -36.22 -13.28
CA ARG A 561 17.84 -34.83 -13.06
C ARG A 561 18.86 -34.40 -14.10
N ARG A 562 18.65 -33.21 -14.65
CA ARG A 562 19.58 -32.59 -15.59
C ARG A 562 19.65 -31.08 -15.39
N GLU A 563 20.77 -30.49 -15.77
CA GLU A 563 20.88 -29.04 -15.87
C GLU A 563 20.14 -28.56 -17.12
N ILE A 564 19.37 -27.48 -16.97
CA ILE A 564 18.65 -26.79 -18.04
C ILE A 564 19.19 -25.37 -18.09
N ARG A 565 19.56 -24.90 -19.29
CA ARG A 565 20.03 -23.55 -19.54
C ARG A 565 19.12 -22.85 -20.52
N ILE A 566 18.56 -21.71 -20.13
CA ILE A 566 17.66 -20.91 -20.93
C ILE A 566 18.26 -19.52 -21.12
N PRO A 567 18.76 -19.18 -22.33
CA PRO A 567 19.29 -17.85 -22.60
C PRO A 567 18.17 -16.81 -22.60
N PHE A 568 18.47 -15.57 -22.22
CA PHE A 568 17.50 -14.47 -22.23
C PHE A 568 16.85 -14.27 -23.60
N ALA A 569 17.55 -14.56 -24.68
CA ALA A 569 17.03 -14.48 -26.05
C ALA A 569 15.92 -15.51 -26.36
N ALA A 570 15.80 -16.60 -25.59
CA ALA A 570 14.77 -17.62 -25.77
C ALA A 570 13.41 -17.21 -25.15
N PHE A 571 13.38 -16.18 -24.32
CA PHE A 571 12.14 -15.73 -23.69
C PHE A 571 11.33 -14.87 -24.64
N GLN A 572 10.07 -15.21 -24.80
CA GLN A 572 9.12 -14.53 -25.69
C GLN A 572 8.01 -13.86 -24.89
N SER A 573 7.58 -12.70 -25.36
CA SER A 573 6.40 -11.99 -24.85
C SER A 573 5.22 -12.18 -25.80
N PRO A 574 3.98 -12.22 -25.30
CA PRO A 574 2.79 -12.15 -26.17
C PRO A 574 2.69 -10.81 -26.91
N LEU A 575 3.41 -9.78 -26.47
CA LEU A 575 3.54 -8.49 -27.15
C LEU A 575 4.69 -8.57 -28.16
N ALA A 576 4.36 -8.59 -29.45
CA ALA A 576 5.31 -8.86 -30.55
C ALA A 576 6.54 -7.92 -30.57
N GLU A 577 6.39 -6.68 -30.11
CA GLU A 577 7.46 -5.67 -30.09
C GLU A 577 8.27 -5.66 -28.80
N ALA A 578 7.83 -6.38 -27.76
CA ALA A 578 8.52 -6.37 -26.46
C ALA A 578 9.84 -7.13 -26.54
N ARG A 579 10.89 -6.56 -25.95
CA ARG A 579 12.20 -7.21 -25.78
C ARG A 579 12.50 -7.30 -24.29
N LEU A 580 13.02 -8.44 -23.85
CA LEU A 580 13.46 -8.62 -22.48
C LEU A 580 14.66 -7.72 -22.20
N ASP A 581 14.55 -6.87 -21.17
CA ASP A 581 15.67 -6.09 -20.64
C ASP A 581 16.15 -6.74 -19.33
N PRO A 582 17.30 -7.43 -19.32
CA PRO A 582 17.84 -8.07 -18.13
C PRO A 582 18.18 -7.11 -16.97
N ARG A 583 18.18 -5.78 -17.22
CA ARG A 583 18.40 -4.76 -16.17
C ARG A 583 17.15 -4.48 -15.35
N ARG A 584 16.00 -5.04 -15.72
CA ARG A 584 14.69 -4.67 -15.15
C ARG A 584 13.88 -5.87 -14.70
N LEU A 585 14.55 -6.93 -14.26
CA LEU A 585 13.88 -8.14 -13.80
C LEU A 585 13.31 -7.94 -12.39
N ARG A 586 12.21 -8.66 -12.08
CA ARG A 586 11.58 -8.66 -10.76
C ARG A 586 11.54 -10.04 -10.14
N ALA A 587 11.09 -11.05 -10.89
CA ALA A 587 10.90 -12.40 -10.38
C ALA A 587 11.03 -13.44 -11.50
N LEU A 588 11.37 -14.67 -11.10
CA LEU A 588 11.24 -15.88 -11.89
C LEU A 588 9.97 -16.60 -11.44
N LEU A 589 9.26 -17.26 -12.37
CA LEU A 589 8.14 -18.12 -12.04
C LEU A 589 8.28 -19.46 -12.76
N PHE A 590 8.27 -20.53 -12.00
CA PHE A 590 8.19 -21.89 -12.52
C PHE A 590 6.74 -22.33 -12.45
N ARG A 591 6.09 -22.43 -13.63
CA ARG A 591 4.68 -22.76 -13.75
C ARG A 591 4.47 -24.18 -14.18
N LEU A 592 3.61 -24.88 -13.43
CA LEU A 592 3.03 -26.17 -13.75
C LEU A 592 1.64 -25.92 -14.31
N GLU A 593 1.40 -26.42 -15.51
CA GLU A 593 0.11 -26.34 -16.22
C GLU A 593 -0.42 -27.77 -16.40
N GLY A 594 -1.73 -27.97 -16.43
CA GLY A 594 -2.33 -29.29 -16.60
C GLY A 594 -3.80 -29.25 -16.97
N GLU A 595 -4.40 -30.41 -17.12
CA GLU A 595 -5.85 -30.55 -17.27
C GLU A 595 -6.55 -30.42 -15.89
N PRO A 596 -7.82 -29.98 -15.84
CA PRO A 596 -8.57 -29.92 -14.59
C PRO A 596 -8.56 -31.26 -13.84
N GLY A 597 -8.25 -31.21 -12.55
CA GLY A 597 -8.15 -32.40 -11.68
C GLY A 597 -6.86 -33.20 -11.83
N ALA A 598 -5.94 -32.83 -12.71
CA ALA A 598 -4.65 -33.52 -12.85
C ALA A 598 -3.68 -33.17 -11.71
N ALA A 599 -2.71 -34.05 -11.48
CA ALA A 599 -1.56 -33.77 -10.62
C ALA A 599 -0.32 -33.51 -11.47
N ALA A 600 0.52 -32.57 -11.02
CA ALA A 600 1.80 -32.27 -11.63
C ALA A 600 2.87 -32.08 -10.54
N TRP A 601 4.12 -32.36 -10.88
CA TRP A 601 5.23 -32.15 -9.94
C TRP A 601 6.49 -31.71 -10.68
N LEU A 602 7.33 -30.93 -10.00
CA LEU A 602 8.61 -30.45 -10.50
C LEU A 602 9.59 -30.29 -9.33
N GLU A 603 10.77 -30.89 -9.44
CA GLU A 603 11.87 -30.65 -8.50
C GLU A 603 12.91 -29.73 -9.14
N LEU A 604 13.28 -28.69 -8.43
CA LEU A 604 14.24 -27.66 -8.86
C LEU A 604 15.44 -27.58 -7.91
N GLY A 605 16.61 -27.29 -8.44
CA GLY A 605 17.81 -27.04 -7.65
C GLY A 605 18.80 -26.14 -8.37
N ASN A 606 19.76 -25.62 -7.62
CA ASN A 606 20.89 -24.85 -8.14
C ASN A 606 20.48 -23.78 -9.17
N ILE A 607 19.46 -22.97 -8.85
CA ILE A 607 18.96 -21.92 -9.73
C ILE A 607 19.91 -20.73 -9.69
N HIS A 608 20.43 -20.34 -10.85
CA HIS A 608 21.40 -19.24 -10.95
C HIS A 608 21.38 -18.55 -12.32
N PHE A 609 21.89 -17.33 -12.40
CA PHE A 609 22.23 -16.68 -13.64
C PHE A 609 23.58 -17.21 -14.14
N TYR A 610 23.71 -17.59 -15.42
CA TYR A 610 24.94 -18.06 -16.04
C TYR A 610 25.48 -17.04 -17.07
N ARG A 611 26.80 -17.09 -17.31
CA ARG A 611 27.53 -16.28 -18.31
C ARG A 611 27.77 -17.04 -19.58
#